data_8757b17dd6513ff92aa2887cde4c2478
#
_entry.id   8757b17dd6513ff92aa2887cde4c2478
#
_cell.length_a   1.000
_cell.length_b   1.000
_cell.length_c   1.000
_cell.angle_alpha   90.00
_cell.angle_beta   90.00
_cell.angle_gamma   90.00
#
_symmetry.space_group_name_H-M   'P 1'
#
loop_
_entity.id
_entity.type
_entity.pdbx_description
1 polymer ?
#
loop_
_entity_poly.entity_id
_entity_poly.type
_entity_poly.pdbx_seq_one_letter_code
_entity_poly.pdbx_strand_id
1 'polypeptide(L)'
;LTYSRKVIDELTDYLKKYFGAKGLAWMKCADGKLVGGISKFFPESVQQDLIAQLGIENDCVLFMVGDNAKTVFSALGALRNELAKRENLIDANKWAPLWVVDFPLVEWNEDKNRWDALHHPFTSPNLEDLDKLDSEPGTVRSFGYDIIMNGYELGGGSIRIHDRDLQARIFKLLGISDEDAQEKFGFLMDAFKYCHLYTTDAADDLSRE
;
A
#
# COMPACT_ATOMS: atom_id res chain seq x y z
N LEU A 1 -25.61 -14.05 -3.73
CA LEU A 1 -25.76 -12.59 -3.61
C LEU A 1 -26.01 -11.97 -4.98
N THR A 2 -27.20 -11.40 -5.18
CA THR A 2 -27.56 -10.88 -6.51
C THR A 2 -27.24 -9.39 -6.57
N TYR A 3 -26.02 -9.04 -6.96
CA TYR A 3 -25.69 -7.66 -7.32
C TYR A 3 -26.48 -7.26 -8.57
N SER A 4 -27.48 -6.41 -8.37
CA SER A 4 -28.21 -5.83 -9.48
C SER A 4 -27.34 -4.82 -10.26
N ARG A 5 -27.71 -4.52 -11.49
CA ARG A 5 -27.03 -3.51 -12.30
C ARG A 5 -26.94 -2.17 -11.55
N LYS A 6 -28.02 -1.77 -10.88
CA LYS A 6 -28.06 -0.53 -10.09
C LYS A 6 -27.00 -0.50 -8.99
N VAL A 7 -26.84 -1.59 -8.24
CA VAL A 7 -25.85 -1.69 -7.17
C VAL A 7 -24.42 -1.61 -7.73
N ILE A 8 -24.17 -2.25 -8.87
CA ILE A 8 -22.86 -2.19 -9.54
C ILE A 8 -22.56 -0.76 -10.03
N ASP A 9 -23.56 -0.07 -10.57
CA ASP A 9 -23.42 1.31 -11.00
C ASP A 9 -23.14 2.25 -9.80
N GLU A 10 -23.82 2.07 -8.66
CA GLU A 10 -23.55 2.79 -7.41
C GLU A 10 -22.12 2.56 -6.90
N LEU A 11 -21.62 1.31 -6.92
CA LEU A 11 -20.24 1.00 -6.56
C LEU A 11 -19.24 1.62 -7.52
N THR A 12 -19.57 1.63 -8.82
CA THR A 12 -18.73 2.27 -9.83
C THR A 12 -18.62 3.78 -9.58
N ASP A 13 -19.73 4.45 -9.31
CA ASP A 13 -19.75 5.89 -9.02
C ASP A 13 -19.00 6.21 -7.72
N TYR A 14 -19.13 5.36 -6.70
CA TYR A 14 -18.37 5.47 -5.46
C TYR A 14 -16.85 5.44 -5.72
N LEU A 15 -16.38 4.44 -6.48
CA LEU A 15 -14.95 4.31 -6.78
C LEU A 15 -14.42 5.45 -7.66
N LYS A 16 -15.22 5.91 -8.64
CA LYS A 16 -14.86 7.08 -9.47
C LYS A 16 -14.73 8.34 -8.63
N LYS A 17 -15.72 8.61 -7.79
CA LYS A 17 -15.82 9.85 -7.03
C LYS A 17 -14.75 9.99 -5.96
N TYR A 18 -14.47 8.92 -5.24
CA TYR A 18 -13.63 8.98 -4.03
C TYR A 18 -12.22 8.47 -4.24
N PHE A 19 -11.99 7.64 -5.27
CA PHE A 19 -10.69 6.99 -5.50
C PHE A 19 -10.12 7.25 -6.89
N GLY A 20 -10.81 8.02 -7.73
CA GLY A 20 -10.34 8.38 -9.06
C GLY A 20 -10.29 7.22 -10.06
N ALA A 21 -10.88 6.07 -9.75
CA ALA A 21 -10.92 4.94 -10.68
C ALA A 21 -11.71 5.30 -11.94
N LYS A 22 -11.22 4.88 -13.11
CA LYS A 22 -11.90 5.13 -14.40
C LYS A 22 -13.20 4.35 -14.56
N GLY A 23 -13.33 3.23 -13.84
CA GLY A 23 -14.52 2.39 -13.85
C GLY A 23 -14.36 1.15 -12.99
N LEU A 24 -15.46 0.40 -12.86
CA LEU A 24 -15.51 -0.90 -12.23
C LEU A 24 -16.00 -1.91 -13.26
N ALA A 25 -15.09 -2.75 -13.74
CA ALA A 25 -15.45 -3.86 -14.60
C ALA A 25 -15.98 -5.01 -13.76
N TRP A 26 -16.91 -5.80 -14.33
CA TRP A 26 -17.50 -6.92 -13.63
C TRP A 26 -17.88 -8.05 -14.56
N MET A 27 -17.91 -9.26 -14.02
CA MET A 27 -18.48 -10.47 -14.65
C MET A 27 -19.16 -11.30 -13.57
N LYS A 28 -20.20 -12.05 -13.93
CA LYS A 28 -20.85 -13.01 -13.03
C LYS A 28 -20.41 -14.42 -13.39
N CYS A 29 -20.22 -15.28 -12.41
CA CYS A 29 -20.04 -16.70 -12.64
C CYS A 29 -21.39 -17.39 -12.53
N ALA A 30 -21.83 -18.02 -13.61
CA ALA A 30 -23.04 -18.82 -13.68
C ALA A 30 -22.76 -20.11 -14.46
N ASP A 31 -23.11 -21.24 -13.89
CA ASP A 31 -22.90 -22.57 -14.49
C ASP A 31 -21.45 -22.81 -14.96
N GLY A 32 -20.47 -22.35 -14.16
CA GLY A 32 -19.06 -22.51 -14.47
C GLY A 32 -18.55 -21.62 -15.61
N LYS A 33 -19.30 -20.57 -15.99
CA LYS A 33 -18.92 -19.62 -17.04
C LYS A 33 -19.02 -18.17 -16.53
N LEU A 34 -18.14 -17.33 -17.05
CA LEU A 34 -18.21 -15.89 -16.79
C LEU A 34 -19.16 -15.23 -17.80
N VAL A 35 -20.21 -14.59 -17.30
CA VAL A 35 -21.25 -13.97 -18.12
C VAL A 35 -21.50 -12.52 -17.72
N GLY A 36 -22.03 -11.74 -18.65
CA GLY A 36 -22.37 -10.32 -18.42
C GLY A 36 -21.17 -9.40 -18.36
N GLY A 37 -21.40 -8.12 -18.13
CA GLY A 37 -20.39 -7.09 -18.05
C GLY A 37 -19.40 -7.10 -19.21
N ILE A 38 -18.14 -7.38 -18.92
CA ILE A 38 -17.06 -7.39 -19.91
C ILE A 38 -16.70 -8.80 -20.40
N SER A 39 -17.45 -9.85 -20.02
CA SER A 39 -17.14 -11.25 -20.37
C SER A 39 -16.95 -11.49 -21.87
N LYS A 40 -17.67 -10.75 -22.71
CA LYS A 40 -17.57 -10.85 -24.18
C LYS A 40 -16.20 -10.50 -24.76
N PHE A 41 -15.35 -9.81 -24.00
CA PHE A 41 -14.00 -9.45 -24.43
C PHE A 41 -12.96 -10.52 -24.08
N PHE A 42 -13.33 -11.55 -23.34
CA PHE A 42 -12.44 -12.63 -22.91
C PHE A 42 -12.78 -13.93 -23.65
N PRO A 43 -11.82 -14.54 -24.35
CA PRO A 43 -11.99 -15.89 -24.90
C PRO A 43 -12.36 -16.90 -23.80
N GLU A 44 -13.06 -17.97 -24.16
CA GLU A 44 -13.53 -18.98 -23.19
C GLU A 44 -12.37 -19.62 -22.41
N SER A 45 -11.21 -19.84 -23.05
CA SER A 45 -10.00 -20.35 -22.39
C SER A 45 -9.53 -19.42 -21.26
N VAL A 46 -9.49 -18.11 -21.53
CA VAL A 46 -9.09 -17.11 -20.52
C VAL A 46 -10.10 -17.03 -19.38
N GLN A 47 -11.39 -17.17 -19.69
CA GLN A 47 -12.43 -17.20 -18.63
C GLN A 47 -12.26 -18.43 -17.73
N GLN A 48 -11.96 -19.59 -18.27
CA GLN A 48 -11.71 -20.81 -17.49
C GLN A 48 -10.44 -20.69 -16.64
N ASP A 49 -9.38 -20.10 -17.19
CA ASP A 49 -8.16 -19.84 -16.44
C ASP A 49 -8.40 -18.88 -15.25
N LEU A 50 -9.19 -17.82 -15.45
CA LEU A 50 -9.57 -16.90 -14.38
C LEU A 50 -10.37 -17.59 -13.28
N ILE A 51 -11.36 -18.43 -13.66
CA ILE A 51 -12.14 -19.20 -12.71
C ILE A 51 -11.24 -20.12 -11.88
N ALA A 52 -10.34 -20.84 -12.55
CA ALA A 52 -9.45 -21.80 -11.89
C ALA A 52 -8.43 -21.10 -10.96
N GLN A 53 -7.76 -20.04 -11.44
CA GLN A 53 -6.72 -19.35 -10.68
C GLN A 53 -7.27 -18.58 -9.48
N LEU A 54 -8.46 -17.99 -9.61
CA LEU A 54 -9.09 -17.21 -8.54
C LEU A 54 -10.03 -18.03 -7.65
N GLY A 55 -10.24 -19.33 -7.96
CA GLY A 55 -11.16 -20.19 -7.22
C GLY A 55 -12.59 -19.67 -7.24
N ILE A 56 -13.06 -19.15 -8.39
CA ILE A 56 -14.38 -18.53 -8.50
C ILE A 56 -15.46 -19.62 -8.47
N GLU A 57 -16.36 -19.52 -7.51
CA GLU A 57 -17.52 -20.38 -7.38
C GLU A 57 -18.71 -19.86 -8.20
N ASN A 58 -19.72 -20.73 -8.40
CA ASN A 58 -20.99 -20.30 -9.00
C ASN A 58 -21.69 -19.24 -8.14
N ASP A 59 -22.48 -18.40 -8.79
CA ASP A 59 -23.22 -17.29 -8.19
C ASP A 59 -22.34 -16.18 -7.59
N CYS A 60 -21.04 -16.17 -7.91
CA CYS A 60 -20.14 -15.08 -7.56
C CYS A 60 -20.14 -13.96 -8.59
N VAL A 61 -19.74 -12.77 -8.15
CA VAL A 61 -19.45 -11.63 -9.03
C VAL A 61 -17.96 -11.30 -8.90
N LEU A 62 -17.27 -11.31 -10.03
CA LEU A 62 -15.89 -10.85 -10.13
C LEU A 62 -15.88 -9.36 -10.47
N PHE A 63 -15.23 -8.56 -9.61
CA PHE A 63 -14.99 -7.15 -9.85
C PHE A 63 -13.53 -6.91 -10.21
N MET A 64 -13.28 -5.99 -11.13
CA MET A 64 -11.94 -5.67 -11.61
C MET A 64 -11.80 -4.16 -11.80
N VAL A 65 -10.62 -3.63 -11.44
CA VAL A 65 -10.23 -2.25 -11.69
C VAL A 65 -8.92 -2.25 -12.50
N GLY A 66 -8.90 -1.51 -13.60
CA GLY A 66 -7.71 -1.31 -14.43
C GLY A 66 -7.31 0.17 -14.42
N ASP A 67 -6.21 0.50 -13.75
CA ASP A 67 -5.66 1.85 -13.66
C ASP A 67 -4.18 1.78 -13.24
N ASN A 68 -3.55 2.93 -12.87
CA ASN A 68 -2.25 2.90 -12.20
C ASN A 68 -2.33 2.16 -10.85
N ALA A 69 -1.21 1.65 -10.36
CA ALA A 69 -1.17 0.81 -9.16
C ALA A 69 -1.77 1.49 -7.92
N LYS A 70 -1.47 2.77 -7.70
CA LYS A 70 -1.98 3.56 -6.55
C LYS A 70 -3.51 3.61 -6.55
N THR A 71 -4.11 3.93 -7.71
CA THR A 71 -5.57 3.95 -7.88
C THR A 71 -6.19 2.57 -7.71
N VAL A 72 -5.58 1.52 -8.31
CA VAL A 72 -6.08 0.15 -8.21
C VAL A 72 -6.12 -0.33 -6.77
N PHE A 73 -5.02 -0.18 -6.03
CA PHE A 73 -4.95 -0.62 -4.64
C PHE A 73 -5.91 0.14 -3.73
N SER A 74 -6.00 1.46 -3.88
CA SER A 74 -6.94 2.28 -3.10
C SER A 74 -8.39 1.92 -3.40
N ALA A 75 -8.75 1.80 -4.67
CA ALA A 75 -10.12 1.49 -5.09
C ALA A 75 -10.54 0.07 -4.69
N LEU A 76 -9.71 -0.94 -4.92
CA LEU A 76 -10.03 -2.32 -4.55
C LEU A 76 -10.04 -2.53 -3.04
N GLY A 77 -9.14 -1.87 -2.30
CA GLY A 77 -9.13 -1.87 -0.83
C GLY A 77 -10.44 -1.30 -0.26
N ALA A 78 -10.88 -0.14 -0.80
CA ALA A 78 -12.15 0.47 -0.41
C ALA A 78 -13.36 -0.39 -0.80
N LEU A 79 -13.35 -0.94 -2.02
CA LEU A 79 -14.41 -1.83 -2.49
C LEU A 79 -14.54 -3.07 -1.59
N ARG A 80 -13.42 -3.70 -1.23
CA ARG A 80 -13.41 -4.85 -0.31
C ARG A 80 -14.10 -4.53 1.01
N ASN A 81 -13.78 -3.40 1.61
CA ASN A 81 -14.37 -2.96 2.87
C ASN A 81 -15.86 -2.63 2.73
N GLU A 82 -16.25 -1.97 1.64
CA GLU A 82 -17.65 -1.63 1.35
C GLU A 82 -18.50 -2.89 1.15
N LEU A 83 -18.00 -3.87 0.39
CA LEU A 83 -18.67 -5.15 0.19
C LEU A 83 -18.78 -5.92 1.51
N ALA A 84 -17.72 -5.98 2.31
CA ALA A 84 -17.75 -6.67 3.59
C ALA A 84 -18.78 -6.08 4.56
N LYS A 85 -18.96 -4.75 4.55
CA LYS A 85 -20.00 -4.08 5.34
C LYS A 85 -21.41 -4.40 4.83
N ARG A 86 -21.64 -4.31 3.51
CA ARG A 86 -22.95 -4.59 2.90
C ARG A 86 -23.41 -6.02 3.13
N GLU A 87 -22.46 -6.95 3.13
CA GLU A 87 -22.73 -8.38 3.28
C GLU A 87 -22.63 -8.88 4.73
N ASN A 88 -22.44 -7.98 5.72
CA ASN A 88 -22.31 -8.35 7.13
C ASN A 88 -21.19 -9.39 7.38
N LEU A 89 -20.07 -9.32 6.63
CA LEU A 89 -18.97 -10.26 6.76
C LEU A 89 -18.00 -9.89 7.89
N ILE A 90 -18.13 -8.69 8.46
CA ILE A 90 -17.26 -8.20 9.53
C ILE A 90 -17.83 -8.65 10.88
N ASP A 91 -17.14 -9.59 11.52
CA ASP A 91 -17.46 -10.01 12.89
C ASP A 91 -16.88 -9.00 13.90
N ALA A 92 -17.73 -8.21 14.52
CA ALA A 92 -17.32 -7.19 15.50
C ALA A 92 -16.67 -7.77 16.78
N ASN A 93 -16.84 -9.07 17.05
CA ASN A 93 -16.26 -9.74 18.22
C ASN A 93 -14.91 -10.40 17.93
N LYS A 94 -14.45 -10.38 16.68
CA LYS A 94 -13.21 -10.99 16.27
C LYS A 94 -12.08 -9.95 16.24
N TRP A 95 -11.00 -10.21 16.97
CA TRP A 95 -9.77 -9.44 16.91
C TRP A 95 -8.81 -10.11 15.93
N ALA A 96 -8.35 -9.37 14.92
CA ALA A 96 -7.49 -9.88 13.86
C ALA A 96 -6.26 -8.97 13.68
N PRO A 97 -5.24 -9.10 14.56
CA PRO A 97 -4.00 -8.36 14.40
C PRO A 97 -3.18 -8.92 13.25
N LEU A 98 -2.46 -8.03 12.55
CA LEU A 98 -1.49 -8.38 11.52
C LEU A 98 -0.34 -7.38 11.52
N TRP A 99 0.81 -7.80 11.03
CA TRP A 99 1.93 -6.93 10.72
C TRP A 99 1.91 -6.54 9.24
N VAL A 100 2.11 -5.26 8.99
CA VAL A 100 2.44 -4.74 7.66
C VAL A 100 3.94 -4.46 7.66
N VAL A 101 4.64 -4.99 6.67
CA VAL A 101 6.09 -4.90 6.52
C VAL A 101 6.46 -4.65 5.07
N ASP A 102 7.74 -4.46 4.78
CA ASP A 102 8.24 -4.24 3.41
C ASP A 102 7.62 -3.00 2.74
N PHE A 103 7.40 -1.96 3.52
CA PHE A 103 6.96 -0.68 2.98
C PHE A 103 7.97 -0.13 1.96
N PRO A 104 7.54 0.60 0.92
CA PRO A 104 8.45 1.41 0.13
C PRO A 104 9.26 2.36 1.04
N LEU A 105 10.55 2.53 0.73
CA LEU A 105 11.41 3.46 1.47
C LEU A 105 11.01 4.91 1.22
N VAL A 106 10.71 5.22 -0.04
CA VAL A 106 10.36 6.55 -0.51
C VAL A 106 9.19 6.49 -1.49
N GLU A 107 8.45 7.58 -1.61
CA GLU A 107 7.45 7.77 -2.67
C GLU A 107 7.74 9.04 -3.46
N TRP A 108 7.40 9.01 -4.76
CA TRP A 108 7.55 10.17 -5.62
C TRP A 108 6.44 11.18 -5.35
N ASN A 109 6.83 12.40 -5.02
CA ASN A 109 5.92 13.52 -4.83
C ASN A 109 5.86 14.34 -6.11
N GLU A 110 4.78 14.22 -6.86
CA GLU A 110 4.60 14.92 -8.14
C GLU A 110 4.53 16.45 -7.97
N ASP A 111 3.89 16.93 -6.90
CA ASP A 111 3.72 18.36 -6.65
C ASP A 111 5.07 19.04 -6.36
N LYS A 112 5.95 18.34 -5.64
CA LYS A 112 7.27 18.85 -5.25
C LYS A 112 8.39 18.41 -6.19
N ASN A 113 8.09 17.51 -7.13
CA ASN A 113 9.03 16.91 -8.08
C ASN A 113 10.28 16.35 -7.38
N ARG A 114 10.06 15.57 -6.32
CA ARG A 114 11.12 14.95 -5.52
C ARG A 114 10.66 13.66 -4.86
N TRP A 115 11.61 12.89 -4.32
CA TRP A 115 11.32 11.79 -3.43
C TRP A 115 11.06 12.32 -2.00
N ASP A 116 9.97 11.87 -1.38
CA ASP A 116 9.68 12.06 0.03
C ASP A 116 9.82 10.70 0.75
N ALA A 117 10.33 10.70 1.99
CA ALA A 117 10.37 9.49 2.81
C ALA A 117 8.94 9.06 3.14
N LEU A 118 8.62 7.77 3.01
CA LEU A 118 7.27 7.29 3.32
C LEU A 118 6.98 7.36 4.83
N HIS A 119 7.93 6.92 5.66
CA HIS A 119 7.82 7.00 7.13
C HIS A 119 8.73 8.09 7.68
N HIS A 120 10.04 7.84 7.70
CA HIS A 120 10.99 8.74 8.33
C HIS A 120 12.34 8.73 7.59
N PRO A 121 13.06 9.88 7.47
CA PRO A 121 14.35 9.97 6.79
C PRO A 121 15.46 9.07 7.38
N PHE A 122 15.29 8.60 8.60
CA PHE A 122 16.22 7.70 9.28
C PHE A 122 15.82 6.23 9.22
N THR A 123 14.72 5.89 8.52
CA THR A 123 14.31 4.49 8.33
C THR A 123 15.33 3.78 7.45
N SER A 124 15.81 2.62 7.91
CA SER A 124 16.75 1.82 7.15
C SER A 124 16.10 1.20 5.92
N PRO A 125 16.71 1.31 4.74
CA PRO A 125 16.33 0.49 3.60
C PRO A 125 16.60 -0.98 3.88
N ASN A 126 15.88 -1.86 3.21
CA ASN A 126 16.23 -3.28 3.17
C ASN A 126 17.60 -3.43 2.49
N LEU A 127 18.52 -4.11 3.17
CA LEU A 127 19.91 -4.23 2.69
C LEU A 127 20.01 -5.01 1.37
N GLU A 128 19.06 -5.87 1.07
CA GLU A 128 18.98 -6.61 -0.20
C GLU A 128 18.66 -5.71 -1.41
N ASP A 129 18.10 -4.52 -1.17
CA ASP A 129 17.68 -3.59 -2.21
C ASP A 129 18.63 -2.38 -2.36
N LEU A 130 19.78 -2.36 -1.65
CA LEU A 130 20.71 -1.21 -1.62
C LEU A 130 21.31 -0.86 -2.98
N ASP A 131 21.47 -1.83 -3.88
CA ASP A 131 21.95 -1.65 -5.24
C ASP A 131 20.98 -0.83 -6.11
N LYS A 132 19.69 -0.85 -5.77
CA LYS A 132 18.62 -0.11 -6.46
C LYS A 132 18.44 1.33 -5.97
N LEU A 133 19.05 1.68 -4.84
CA LEU A 133 18.79 2.95 -4.16
C LEU A 133 19.03 4.18 -5.05
N ASP A 134 20.06 4.16 -5.87
CA ASP A 134 20.41 5.28 -6.75
C ASP A 134 19.75 5.22 -8.13
N SER A 135 19.34 4.03 -8.60
CA SER A 135 18.76 3.83 -9.94
C SER A 135 17.25 3.74 -9.96
N GLU A 136 16.66 3.05 -8.96
CA GLU A 136 15.23 2.75 -8.87
C GLU A 136 14.70 2.91 -7.43
N PRO A 137 14.87 4.10 -6.81
CA PRO A 137 14.59 4.30 -5.38
C PRO A 137 13.16 3.97 -4.98
N GLY A 138 12.19 4.13 -5.89
CA GLY A 138 10.78 3.78 -5.65
C GLY A 138 10.51 2.27 -5.52
N THR A 139 11.49 1.42 -5.83
CA THR A 139 11.38 -0.05 -5.68
C THR A 139 12.07 -0.57 -4.42
N VAL A 140 12.79 0.29 -3.71
CA VAL A 140 13.52 -0.06 -2.49
C VAL A 140 12.55 -0.23 -1.34
N ARG A 141 12.56 -1.39 -0.69
CA ARG A 141 11.80 -1.65 0.53
C ARG A 141 12.51 -1.05 1.74
N SER A 142 11.74 -0.78 2.79
CA SER A 142 12.26 -0.31 4.08
C SER A 142 12.07 -1.35 5.18
N PHE A 143 12.79 -1.20 6.28
CA PHE A 143 12.52 -1.90 7.53
C PHE A 143 11.53 -1.12 8.43
N GLY A 144 10.55 -0.47 7.80
CA GLY A 144 9.35 0.03 8.48
C GLY A 144 8.38 -1.12 8.75
N TYR A 145 7.64 -1.02 9.83
CA TYR A 145 6.62 -2.01 10.20
C TYR A 145 5.51 -1.38 11.03
N ASP A 146 4.26 -1.81 10.77
CA ASP A 146 3.10 -1.37 11.52
C ASP A 146 2.32 -2.59 12.03
N ILE A 147 1.76 -2.49 13.22
CA ILE A 147 0.78 -3.43 13.72
C ILE A 147 -0.63 -2.88 13.50
N ILE A 148 -1.39 -3.60 12.70
CA ILE A 148 -2.77 -3.24 12.34
C ILE A 148 -3.73 -4.22 13.01
N MET A 149 -4.83 -3.74 13.56
CA MET A 149 -5.89 -4.59 14.08
C MET A 149 -7.26 -4.09 13.61
N ASN A 150 -8.00 -4.95 12.95
CA ASN A 150 -9.34 -4.67 12.43
C ASN A 150 -9.40 -3.42 11.54
N GLY A 151 -8.32 -3.11 10.81
CA GLY A 151 -8.22 -1.94 9.93
C GLY A 151 -7.74 -0.66 10.60
N TYR A 152 -7.36 -0.73 11.89
CA TYR A 152 -6.78 0.40 12.63
C TYR A 152 -5.31 0.11 12.92
N GLU A 153 -4.46 1.08 12.68
CA GLU A 153 -3.07 1.05 13.11
C GLU A 153 -3.02 1.24 14.63
N LEU A 154 -2.37 0.29 15.30
CA LEU A 154 -2.16 0.35 16.75
C LEU A 154 -0.82 0.95 17.13
N GLY A 155 0.13 0.91 16.22
CA GLY A 155 1.45 1.45 16.38
C GLY A 155 2.36 0.96 15.27
N GLY A 156 3.48 1.65 15.10
CA GLY A 156 4.46 1.33 14.08
C GLY A 156 5.87 1.68 14.53
N GLY A 157 6.81 1.39 13.68
CA GLY A 157 8.20 1.71 13.93
C GLY A 157 9.09 1.34 12.76
N SER A 158 10.40 1.55 12.94
CA SER A 158 11.37 1.14 11.93
C SER A 158 12.73 0.86 12.56
N ILE A 159 13.50 -0.03 11.91
CA ILE A 159 14.92 -0.12 12.17
C ILE A 159 15.56 1.15 11.58
N ARG A 160 16.37 1.83 12.37
CA ARG A 160 17.02 3.08 11.96
C ARG A 160 18.35 2.82 11.26
N ILE A 161 18.74 3.74 10.38
CA ILE A 161 20.04 3.74 9.73
C ILE A 161 21.09 4.09 10.81
N HIS A 162 22.12 3.27 10.94
CA HIS A 162 23.27 3.49 11.82
C HIS A 162 24.57 3.75 11.04
N ASP A 163 24.57 3.47 9.75
CA ASP A 163 25.69 3.76 8.86
C ASP A 163 25.59 5.19 8.32
N ARG A 164 26.66 5.97 8.52
CA ARG A 164 26.67 7.40 8.16
C ARG A 164 26.67 7.64 6.65
N ASP A 165 27.37 6.78 5.90
CA ASP A 165 27.47 6.93 4.45
C ASP A 165 26.12 6.58 3.81
N LEU A 166 25.45 5.56 4.33
CA LEU A 166 24.10 5.23 3.93
C LEU A 166 23.10 6.35 4.27
N GLN A 167 23.22 6.95 5.47
CA GLN A 167 22.36 8.07 5.86
C GLN A 167 22.57 9.29 4.95
N ALA A 168 23.79 9.59 4.58
CA ALA A 168 24.10 10.68 3.66
C ALA A 168 23.50 10.42 2.26
N ARG A 169 23.54 9.16 1.77
CA ARG A 169 22.88 8.78 0.52
C ARG A 169 21.37 9.00 0.57
N ILE A 170 20.72 8.61 1.68
CA ILE A 170 19.28 8.83 1.87
C ILE A 170 18.94 10.33 1.90
N PHE A 171 19.70 11.14 2.64
CA PHE A 171 19.47 12.59 2.66
C PHE A 171 19.61 13.22 1.27
N LYS A 172 20.63 12.81 0.51
CA LYS A 172 20.82 13.25 -0.87
C LYS A 172 19.63 12.87 -1.76
N LEU A 173 19.12 11.62 -1.62
CA LEU A 173 17.94 11.15 -2.35
C LEU A 173 16.71 12.01 -2.04
N LEU A 174 16.51 12.40 -0.79
CA LEU A 174 15.41 13.25 -0.32
C LEU A 174 15.62 14.74 -0.62
N GLY A 175 16.75 15.14 -1.22
CA GLY A 175 17.06 16.53 -1.51
C GLY A 175 17.39 17.36 -0.25
N ILE A 176 17.87 16.71 0.82
CA ILE A 176 18.33 17.38 2.05
C ILE A 176 19.82 17.65 1.88
N SER A 177 20.22 18.93 1.93
CA SER A 177 21.64 19.32 1.86
C SER A 177 22.42 18.93 3.12
N ASP A 178 23.74 18.88 3.02
CA ASP A 178 24.58 18.57 4.18
C ASP A 178 24.44 19.65 5.27
N GLU A 179 24.24 20.92 4.88
CA GLU A 179 24.00 22.02 5.79
C GLU A 179 22.67 21.86 6.53
N ASP A 180 21.59 21.56 5.78
CA ASP A 180 20.26 21.29 6.36
C ASP A 180 20.28 20.08 7.28
N ALA A 181 20.97 19.01 6.86
CA ALA A 181 21.13 17.80 7.65
C ALA A 181 21.87 18.08 8.98
N GLN A 182 22.94 18.85 8.93
CA GLN A 182 23.70 19.23 10.12
C GLN A 182 22.91 20.18 11.04
N GLU A 183 22.20 21.15 10.49
CA GLU A 183 21.39 22.10 11.27
C GLU A 183 20.22 21.40 11.97
N LYS A 184 19.47 20.55 11.24
CA LYS A 184 18.25 19.93 11.75
C LYS A 184 18.50 18.66 12.55
N PHE A 185 19.52 17.89 12.18
CA PHE A 185 19.73 16.53 12.67
C PHE A 185 21.14 16.27 13.20
N GLY A 186 22.02 17.28 13.23
CA GLY A 186 23.42 17.11 13.62
C GLY A 186 23.58 16.47 15.00
N PHE A 187 22.76 16.87 15.97
CA PHE A 187 22.77 16.30 17.31
C PHE A 187 22.45 14.77 17.27
N LEU A 188 21.44 14.39 16.53
CA LEU A 188 21.03 12.97 16.40
C LEU A 188 22.10 12.16 15.65
N MET A 189 22.63 12.70 14.56
CA MET A 189 23.71 12.07 13.80
C MET A 189 24.99 11.91 14.62
N ASP A 190 25.28 12.86 15.51
CA ASP A 190 26.41 12.77 16.44
C ASP A 190 26.16 11.73 17.53
N ALA A 191 24.93 11.61 18.04
CA ALA A 191 24.57 10.58 19.01
C ALA A 191 24.76 9.17 18.45
N PHE A 192 24.43 8.94 17.19
CA PHE A 192 24.63 7.64 16.52
C PHE A 192 26.10 7.22 16.39
N LYS A 193 27.06 8.13 16.55
CA LYS A 193 28.50 7.79 16.60
C LYS A 193 28.87 6.97 17.85
N TYR A 194 28.10 7.10 18.93
CA TYR A 194 28.42 6.55 20.24
C TYR A 194 27.58 5.33 20.61
N CYS A 195 26.44 5.10 19.98
CA CYS A 195 25.56 4.01 20.32
C CYS A 195 24.78 3.48 19.11
N HIS A 196 24.96 2.22 18.81
CA HIS A 196 24.23 1.48 17.79
C HIS A 196 22.98 0.78 18.38
N LEU A 197 22.22 1.48 19.21
CA LEU A 197 20.99 0.91 19.71
C LEU A 197 19.90 0.96 18.62
N TYR A 198 19.28 -0.18 18.38
CA TYR A 198 18.05 -0.27 17.63
C TYR A 198 16.98 0.52 18.39
N THR A 199 16.69 1.72 17.92
CA THR A 199 15.59 2.50 18.49
C THR A 199 14.34 2.21 17.68
N THR A 200 13.42 1.47 18.27
CA THR A 200 12.03 1.51 17.87
C THR A 200 11.46 2.77 18.46
N ASP A 201 10.99 3.69 17.65
CA ASP A 201 10.35 4.90 18.16
C ASP A 201 8.86 4.86 17.91
N ALA A 202 8.14 4.32 18.88
CA ALA A 202 6.68 4.36 18.93
C ALA A 202 6.15 5.75 19.33
N ALA A 203 7.03 6.67 19.73
CA ALA A 203 6.63 7.99 20.24
C ALA A 203 6.56 9.08 19.16
N ASP A 204 7.28 8.93 18.03
CA ASP A 204 7.29 9.94 16.96
C ASP A 204 5.97 9.99 16.15
N ASP A 205 5.18 8.93 16.17
CA ASP A 205 3.90 8.88 15.44
C ASP A 205 2.75 9.61 16.17
N LEU A 206 2.89 9.89 17.45
CA LEU A 206 1.90 10.64 18.22
C LEU A 206 1.94 12.17 18.00
N SER A 207 2.91 12.67 17.25
CA SER A 207 3.09 14.11 16.98
C SER A 207 2.60 14.57 15.60
N ARG A 208 1.92 13.70 14.85
CA ARG A 208 1.35 14.01 13.54
C ARG A 208 -0.19 14.16 13.61
N GLU A 209 -0.66 15.05 14.45
CA GLU A 209 -1.98 15.67 14.32
C GLU A 209 -1.89 17.06 13.70
#